data_438bd10219bfffe960134e2d71e61508
#
_entry.id   438bd10219bfffe960134e2d71e61508
#
_cell.length_a   1.000
_cell.length_b   1.000
_cell.length_c   1.000
_cell.angle_alpha   90.00
_cell.angle_beta   90.00
_cell.angle_gamma   90.00
#
_symmetry.space_group_name_H-M   'P 1'
#
loop_
_entity.id
_entity.type
_entity.pdbx_description
1 polymer ?
#
loop_
_entity_poly.entity_id
_entity_poly.type
_entity_poly.pdbx_seq_one_letter_code
_entity_poly.pdbx_strand_id
1 'polypeptide(L)'
;FNDARFHLVPVDYAKPLQTDYLPATLTSKDYPNLIQEGGRVDTIAVPAVLAAYNWAPNTERYRKLSQFVDAFFTKFPTFQNPPFHPKWKEVSLSAPLPDWQRLPVAEQWLKTHNVEAVSRARFDEFLKQSPATAATVRTETDREALFRQFKAWEAERGAKAQARAPTPTSR
;
A
#
# COMPACT_ATOMS: atom_id res chain seq x y z
N PHE A 1 -3.31 -4.12 -20.63
CA PHE A 1 -4.47 -4.76 -21.22
C PHE A 1 -5.29 -3.68 -21.91
N ASN A 2 -5.52 -3.78 -23.21
CA ASN A 2 -6.11 -2.70 -24.00
C ASN A 2 -7.02 -3.28 -25.12
N ASP A 3 -7.97 -4.13 -24.76
CA ASP A 3 -8.87 -4.74 -25.71
C ASP A 3 -10.31 -4.41 -25.32
N ALA A 4 -10.99 -3.58 -26.14
CA ALA A 4 -12.36 -3.11 -25.91
C ALA A 4 -13.42 -4.23 -25.90
N ARG A 5 -13.05 -5.47 -26.27
CA ARG A 5 -13.94 -6.64 -26.15
C ARG A 5 -14.08 -7.14 -24.72
N PHE A 6 -13.24 -6.65 -23.80
CA PHE A 6 -13.27 -7.05 -22.40
C PHE A 6 -13.75 -5.89 -21.53
N HIS A 7 -14.41 -6.22 -20.45
CA HIS A 7 -14.81 -5.29 -19.40
C HIS A 7 -14.59 -5.91 -18.03
N LEU A 8 -14.44 -5.06 -17.03
CA LEU A 8 -14.31 -5.48 -15.64
C LEU A 8 -15.72 -5.67 -15.05
N VAL A 9 -15.95 -6.83 -14.44
CA VAL A 9 -17.20 -7.14 -13.74
C VAL A 9 -17.01 -6.80 -12.26
N PRO A 10 -17.91 -6.00 -11.65
CA PRO A 10 -17.85 -5.74 -10.21
C PRO A 10 -18.13 -7.02 -9.42
N VAL A 11 -17.49 -7.14 -8.27
CA VAL A 11 -17.72 -8.25 -7.32
C VAL A 11 -18.08 -7.65 -5.97
N ASP A 12 -19.30 -7.90 -5.52
CA ASP A 12 -19.78 -7.41 -4.24
C ASP A 12 -19.00 -8.02 -3.07
N TYR A 13 -18.58 -7.19 -2.12
CA TYR A 13 -17.92 -7.62 -0.90
C TYR A 13 -18.94 -8.19 0.09
N ALA A 14 -19.53 -9.35 -0.23
CA ALA A 14 -20.53 -10.02 0.56
C ALA A 14 -19.92 -10.71 1.81
N LYS A 15 -20.75 -10.92 2.84
CA LYS A 15 -20.33 -11.55 4.12
C LYS A 15 -19.51 -12.84 3.96
N PRO A 16 -19.84 -13.79 3.07
CA PRO A 16 -19.04 -15.00 2.91
C PRO A 16 -17.61 -14.78 2.43
N LEU A 17 -17.34 -13.64 1.80
CA LEU A 17 -16.01 -13.30 1.24
C LEU A 17 -15.11 -12.58 2.25
N GLN A 18 -15.67 -12.08 3.37
CA GLN A 18 -14.95 -11.22 4.31
C GLN A 18 -13.88 -11.96 5.12
N THR A 19 -13.90 -13.27 5.16
CA THR A 19 -12.87 -14.08 5.83
C THR A 19 -11.55 -14.08 5.05
N ASP A 20 -11.61 -14.15 3.71
CA ASP A 20 -10.45 -14.42 2.87
C ASP A 20 -10.07 -13.24 1.96
N TYR A 21 -10.98 -12.28 1.79
CA TYR A 21 -10.82 -11.16 0.86
C TYR A 21 -10.94 -9.82 1.56
N LEU A 22 -10.39 -8.80 0.92
CA LEU A 22 -10.52 -7.40 1.30
C LEU A 22 -11.36 -6.65 0.27
N PRO A 23 -12.11 -5.61 0.65
CA PRO A 23 -12.76 -4.74 -0.32
C PRO A 23 -11.70 -3.99 -1.14
N ALA A 24 -11.92 -3.88 -2.43
CA ALA A 24 -11.04 -3.16 -3.34
C ALA A 24 -11.84 -2.37 -4.37
N THR A 25 -11.23 -1.33 -4.91
CA THR A 25 -11.80 -0.52 -5.99
C THR A 25 -10.75 -0.35 -7.08
N LEU A 26 -11.15 -0.58 -8.33
CA LEU A 26 -10.36 -0.28 -9.51
C LEU A 26 -10.87 1.01 -10.15
N THR A 27 -9.96 1.83 -10.64
CA THR A 27 -10.26 3.12 -11.26
C THR A 27 -9.60 3.25 -12.63
N SER A 28 -9.94 4.31 -13.36
CA SER A 28 -9.26 4.64 -14.62
C SER A 28 -7.75 4.86 -14.48
N LYS A 29 -7.25 5.16 -13.27
CA LYS A 29 -5.80 5.24 -13.00
C LYS A 29 -5.12 3.88 -13.03
N ASP A 30 -5.85 2.83 -12.66
CA ASP A 30 -5.35 1.45 -12.67
C ASP A 30 -5.45 0.84 -14.06
N TYR A 31 -6.59 1.07 -14.73
CA TYR A 31 -6.91 0.51 -16.05
C TYR A 31 -7.57 1.55 -16.96
N PRO A 32 -6.77 2.50 -17.50
CA PRO A 32 -7.32 3.64 -18.27
C PRO A 32 -8.07 3.24 -19.55
N ASN A 33 -7.80 2.05 -20.07
CA ASN A 33 -8.44 1.55 -21.30
C ASN A 33 -9.71 0.71 -21.05
N LEU A 34 -9.99 0.35 -19.80
CA LEU A 34 -11.15 -0.47 -19.41
C LEU A 34 -12.14 0.27 -18.53
N ILE A 35 -11.70 1.32 -17.86
CA ILE A 35 -12.51 2.15 -16.97
C ILE A 35 -12.47 3.57 -17.48
N GLN A 36 -13.63 4.15 -17.77
CA GLN A 36 -13.75 5.54 -18.21
C GLN A 36 -13.22 6.50 -17.13
N GLU A 37 -12.80 7.69 -17.54
CA GLU A 37 -12.35 8.72 -16.63
C GLU A 37 -13.42 9.04 -15.58
N GLY A 38 -13.04 9.05 -14.30
CA GLY A 38 -13.95 9.21 -13.17
C GLY A 38 -14.75 7.95 -12.81
N GLY A 39 -14.69 6.89 -13.62
CA GLY A 39 -15.34 5.62 -13.35
C GLY A 39 -14.60 4.79 -12.28
N ARG A 40 -15.35 3.87 -11.67
CA ARG A 40 -14.84 2.93 -10.68
C ARG A 40 -15.52 1.57 -10.82
N VAL A 41 -14.81 0.51 -10.46
CA VAL A 41 -15.34 -0.85 -10.36
C VAL A 41 -15.01 -1.37 -8.96
N ASP A 42 -16.05 -1.57 -8.16
CA ASP A 42 -15.88 -2.16 -6.84
C ASP A 42 -15.68 -3.68 -6.97
N THR A 43 -14.74 -4.22 -6.22
CA THR A 43 -14.33 -5.62 -6.32
C THR A 43 -13.71 -6.11 -5.00
N ILE A 44 -13.15 -7.28 -5.03
CA ILE A 44 -12.43 -7.90 -3.92
C ILE A 44 -10.95 -8.05 -4.26
N ALA A 45 -10.10 -8.07 -3.24
CA ALA A 45 -8.67 -8.32 -3.35
C ALA A 45 -8.21 -9.38 -2.36
N VAL A 46 -7.18 -10.11 -2.74
CA VAL A 46 -6.40 -10.95 -1.83
C VAL A 46 -5.09 -10.27 -1.50
N PRO A 47 -4.57 -10.37 -0.28
CA PRO A 47 -3.24 -9.92 0.05
C PRO A 47 -2.20 -10.70 -0.75
N ALA A 48 -1.33 -10.00 -1.48
CA ALA A 48 -0.13 -10.60 -2.05
C ALA A 48 0.95 -10.65 -0.96
N VAL A 49 1.49 -11.84 -0.72
CA VAL A 49 2.47 -12.08 0.35
C VAL A 49 3.82 -12.41 -0.25
N LEU A 50 4.85 -11.68 0.15
CA LEU A 50 6.23 -12.06 -0.11
C LEU A 50 6.69 -12.98 1.01
N ALA A 51 6.68 -14.28 0.77
CA ALA A 51 7.04 -15.29 1.75
C ALA A 51 8.48 -15.78 1.56
N ALA A 52 9.15 -16.09 2.66
CA ALA A 52 10.46 -16.69 2.67
C ALA A 52 10.53 -17.80 3.71
N TYR A 53 11.47 -18.72 3.52
CA TYR A 53 11.73 -19.76 4.52
C TYR A 53 12.33 -19.15 5.78
N ASN A 54 11.92 -19.61 6.96
CA ASN A 54 12.40 -19.11 8.25
C ASN A 54 13.77 -19.73 8.59
N TRP A 55 14.83 -19.20 7.96
CA TRP A 55 16.21 -19.62 8.23
C TRP A 55 16.70 -19.17 9.60
N ALA A 56 17.52 -19.97 10.24
CA ALA A 56 18.14 -19.59 11.51
C ALA A 56 19.04 -18.35 11.34
N PRO A 57 19.04 -17.41 12.32
CA PRO A 57 19.70 -16.10 12.20
C PRO A 57 21.21 -16.15 11.90
N ASN A 58 21.90 -17.20 12.31
CA ASN A 58 23.36 -17.37 12.14
C ASN A 58 23.75 -18.05 10.82
N THR A 59 22.81 -18.26 9.89
CA THR A 59 23.07 -18.92 8.61
C THR A 59 23.36 -17.90 7.50
N GLU A 60 24.13 -18.32 6.49
CA GLU A 60 24.39 -17.50 5.31
C GLU A 60 23.09 -17.15 4.56
N ARG A 61 22.13 -18.08 4.53
CA ARG A 61 20.82 -17.85 3.91
C ARG A 61 20.03 -16.76 4.61
N TYR A 62 20.04 -16.73 5.94
CA TYR A 62 19.43 -15.64 6.71
C TYR A 62 20.12 -14.31 6.43
N ARG A 63 21.46 -14.28 6.36
CA ARG A 63 22.21 -13.06 6.01
C ARG A 63 21.83 -12.53 4.64
N LYS A 64 21.74 -13.39 3.62
CA LYS A 64 21.28 -12.99 2.27
C LYS A 64 19.84 -12.46 2.28
N LEU A 65 18.97 -13.12 3.04
CA LEU A 65 17.59 -12.69 3.21
C LEU A 65 17.49 -11.32 3.92
N SER A 66 18.33 -11.09 4.92
CA SER A 66 18.43 -9.79 5.62
C SER A 66 18.86 -8.67 4.68
N GLN A 67 19.86 -8.93 3.82
CA GLN A 67 20.29 -7.99 2.78
C GLN A 67 19.19 -7.69 1.76
N PHE A 68 18.43 -8.72 1.39
CA PHE A 68 17.27 -8.54 0.51
C PHE A 68 16.20 -7.66 1.16
N VAL A 69 15.84 -7.91 2.42
CA VAL A 69 14.85 -7.12 3.16
C VAL A 69 15.29 -5.66 3.24
N ASP A 70 16.53 -5.40 3.61
CA ASP A 70 17.07 -4.03 3.69
C ASP A 70 17.01 -3.32 2.33
N ALA A 71 17.51 -3.97 1.28
CA ALA A 71 17.50 -3.41 -0.06
C ALA A 71 16.07 -3.18 -0.60
N PHE A 72 15.16 -4.14 -0.40
CA PHE A 72 13.79 -4.05 -0.86
C PHE A 72 13.01 -2.94 -0.14
N PHE A 73 13.12 -2.87 1.19
CA PHE A 73 12.40 -1.87 1.97
C PHE A 73 12.96 -0.46 1.74
N THR A 74 14.28 -0.31 1.65
CA THR A 74 14.92 0.97 1.31
C THR A 74 14.52 1.47 -0.06
N LYS A 75 14.42 0.56 -1.04
CA LYS A 75 14.04 0.90 -2.42
C LYS A 75 12.53 0.89 -2.65
N PHE A 76 11.73 0.53 -1.66
CA PHE A 76 10.28 0.41 -1.80
C PHE A 76 9.59 1.64 -2.40
N PRO A 77 9.98 2.89 -2.04
CA PRO A 77 9.40 4.09 -2.66
C PRO A 77 9.56 4.15 -4.19
N THR A 78 10.59 3.49 -4.75
CA THR A 78 10.78 3.42 -6.21
C THR A 78 9.64 2.69 -6.90
N PHE A 79 9.12 1.62 -6.30
CA PHE A 79 8.01 0.84 -6.85
C PHE A 79 6.68 1.62 -6.89
N GLN A 80 6.56 2.66 -6.08
CA GLN A 80 5.37 3.51 -6.02
C GLN A 80 5.31 4.58 -7.12
N ASN A 81 6.33 4.63 -8.00
CA ASN A 81 6.45 5.58 -9.09
C ASN A 81 6.48 4.86 -10.46
N PRO A 82 6.14 5.56 -11.55
CA PRO A 82 6.29 5.01 -12.90
C PRO A 82 7.73 4.48 -13.14
N PRO A 83 7.90 3.41 -13.90
CA PRO A 83 6.92 2.69 -14.73
C PRO A 83 6.12 1.60 -13.99
N PHE A 84 6.20 1.51 -12.67
CA PHE A 84 5.52 0.48 -11.89
C PHE A 84 4.01 0.73 -11.80
N HIS A 85 3.25 -0.35 -11.60
CA HIS A 85 1.79 -0.28 -11.54
C HIS A 85 1.31 0.58 -10.36
N PRO A 86 0.27 1.44 -10.51
CA PRO A 86 -0.22 2.32 -9.44
C PRO A 86 -0.60 1.62 -8.12
N LYS A 87 -1.01 0.36 -8.18
CA LYS A 87 -1.36 -0.45 -7.00
C LYS A 87 -0.20 -0.67 -6.01
N TRP A 88 1.05 -0.45 -6.42
CA TRP A 88 2.17 -0.43 -5.47
C TRP A 88 2.04 0.66 -4.38
N LYS A 89 1.27 1.70 -4.64
CA LYS A 89 0.98 2.76 -3.64
C LYS A 89 0.06 2.28 -2.51
N GLU A 90 -0.69 1.20 -2.73
CA GLU A 90 -1.60 0.61 -1.75
C GLU A 90 -0.92 -0.47 -0.90
N VAL A 91 0.32 -0.85 -1.21
CA VAL A 91 1.07 -1.84 -0.45
C VAL A 91 1.50 -1.26 0.90
N SER A 92 1.18 -1.96 1.98
CA SER A 92 1.65 -1.64 3.32
C SER A 92 2.69 -2.65 3.78
N LEU A 93 3.93 -2.21 3.97
CA LEU A 93 5.02 -3.06 4.48
C LEU A 93 4.76 -3.52 5.93
N SER A 94 3.96 -2.78 6.69
CA SER A 94 3.67 -3.05 8.09
C SER A 94 2.35 -3.79 8.33
N ALA A 95 1.55 -4.03 7.28
CA ALA A 95 0.25 -4.70 7.42
C ALA A 95 0.42 -6.09 8.10
N PRO A 96 -0.36 -6.37 9.15
CA PRO A 96 -0.41 -7.71 9.72
C PRO A 96 -1.12 -8.65 8.73
N LEU A 97 -0.72 -9.91 8.74
CA LEU A 97 -1.38 -10.95 7.98
C LEU A 97 -1.74 -12.10 8.92
N PRO A 98 -3.01 -12.46 9.08
CA PRO A 98 -3.41 -13.60 9.89
C PRO A 98 -2.65 -14.86 9.51
N ASP A 99 -2.30 -15.67 10.50
CA ASP A 99 -1.59 -16.95 10.35
C ASP A 99 -0.16 -16.88 9.77
N TRP A 100 0.35 -15.65 9.51
CA TRP A 100 1.71 -15.45 9.03
C TRP A 100 2.55 -14.70 10.05
N GLN A 101 3.75 -15.20 10.30
CA GLN A 101 4.73 -14.52 11.14
C GLN A 101 5.67 -13.66 10.30
N ARG A 102 5.81 -12.40 10.67
CA ARG A 102 6.77 -11.52 10.01
C ARG A 102 8.20 -11.98 10.31
N LEU A 103 9.03 -11.94 9.28
CA LEU A 103 10.45 -12.25 9.44
C LEU A 103 11.09 -11.29 10.44
N PRO A 104 11.88 -11.76 11.43
CA PRO A 104 12.43 -10.90 12.49
C PRO A 104 13.24 -9.70 11.96
N VAL A 105 14.03 -9.88 10.90
CA VAL A 105 14.79 -8.77 10.30
C VAL A 105 13.87 -7.72 9.67
N ALA A 106 12.74 -8.11 9.07
CA ALA A 106 11.77 -7.18 8.52
C ALA A 106 11.04 -6.41 9.64
N GLU A 107 10.69 -7.09 10.71
CA GLU A 107 10.10 -6.46 11.91
C GLU A 107 11.06 -5.45 12.53
N GLN A 108 12.33 -5.80 12.67
CA GLN A 108 13.36 -4.93 13.20
C GLN A 108 13.57 -3.70 12.31
N TRP A 109 13.61 -3.90 10.98
CA TRP A 109 13.74 -2.80 10.02
C TRP A 109 12.60 -1.79 10.16
N LEU A 110 11.36 -2.27 10.23
CA LEU A 110 10.17 -1.41 10.39
C LEU A 110 10.22 -0.62 11.71
N LYS A 111 10.65 -1.25 12.81
CA LYS A 111 10.82 -0.58 14.11
C LYS A 111 11.89 0.50 14.07
N THR A 112 13.04 0.21 13.48
CA THR A 112 14.17 1.16 13.44
C THR A 112 13.88 2.36 12.53
N HIS A 113 13.13 2.17 11.45
CA HIS A 113 12.76 3.23 10.52
C HIS A 113 11.44 3.92 10.87
N ASN A 114 10.76 3.45 11.91
CA ASN A 114 9.55 4.05 12.49
C ASN A 114 8.45 4.41 11.46
N VAL A 115 8.40 3.67 10.36
CA VAL A 115 7.58 3.99 9.18
C VAL A 115 6.09 4.04 9.53
N GLU A 116 5.63 3.09 10.34
CA GLU A 116 4.22 3.00 10.73
C GLU A 116 3.82 4.10 11.72
N ALA A 117 4.67 4.35 12.73
CA ALA A 117 4.36 5.36 13.75
C ALA A 117 4.32 6.78 13.15
N VAL A 118 5.23 7.10 12.22
CA VAL A 118 5.23 8.38 11.52
C VAL A 118 3.96 8.53 10.67
N SER A 119 3.56 7.49 9.94
CA SER A 119 2.33 7.53 9.13
C SER A 119 1.07 7.64 10.01
N ARG A 120 1.00 6.93 11.14
CA ARG A 120 -0.13 7.03 12.08
C ARG A 120 -0.20 8.40 12.74
N ALA A 121 0.92 8.97 13.18
CA ALA A 121 0.96 10.31 13.75
C ALA A 121 0.46 11.39 12.77
N ARG A 122 0.85 11.29 11.49
CA ARG A 122 0.36 12.18 10.44
C ARG A 122 -1.12 11.97 10.15
N PHE A 123 -1.60 10.74 10.19
CA PHE A 123 -3.00 10.43 10.02
C PHE A 123 -3.85 10.99 11.17
N ASP A 124 -3.40 10.87 12.40
CA ASP A 124 -4.07 11.44 13.56
C ASP A 124 -4.15 12.98 13.48
N GLU A 125 -3.09 13.62 13.01
CA GLU A 125 -3.10 15.04 12.76
C GLU A 125 -4.05 15.44 11.62
N PHE A 126 -4.09 14.66 10.55
CA PHE A 126 -5.06 14.84 9.45
C PHE A 126 -6.51 14.73 9.94
N LEU A 127 -6.84 13.78 10.81
CA LEU A 127 -8.18 13.64 11.39
C LEU A 127 -8.55 14.84 12.24
N LYS A 128 -7.61 15.41 13.02
CA LYS A 128 -7.85 16.63 13.80
C LYS A 128 -8.18 17.83 12.91
N GLN A 129 -7.53 17.95 11.77
CA GLN A 129 -7.73 19.05 10.81
C GLN A 129 -8.95 18.82 9.89
N SER A 130 -9.54 17.62 9.90
CA SER A 130 -10.67 17.24 9.06
C SER A 130 -11.82 16.64 9.88
N PRO A 131 -12.54 17.44 10.69
CA PRO A 131 -13.58 16.94 11.59
C PRO A 131 -14.70 16.17 10.88
N ALA A 132 -15.08 16.58 9.66
CA ALA A 132 -16.08 15.89 8.84
C ALA A 132 -15.64 14.46 8.47
N THR A 133 -14.36 14.28 8.15
CA THR A 133 -13.78 12.96 7.85
C THR A 133 -13.64 12.13 9.14
N ALA A 134 -13.24 12.75 10.25
CA ALA A 134 -13.16 12.08 11.53
C ALA A 134 -14.54 11.56 12.01
N ALA A 135 -15.62 12.25 11.71
CA ALA A 135 -16.99 11.83 12.04
C ALA A 135 -17.46 10.56 11.29
N THR A 136 -16.80 10.18 10.22
CA THR A 136 -17.09 8.93 9.49
C THR A 136 -16.45 7.70 10.14
N VAL A 137 -15.48 7.90 11.03
CA VAL A 137 -14.76 6.82 11.74
C VAL A 137 -15.57 6.42 12.98
N ARG A 138 -16.34 5.34 12.87
CA ARG A 138 -17.16 4.82 13.97
C ARG A 138 -16.58 3.57 14.62
N THR A 139 -15.75 2.84 13.88
CA THR A 139 -15.13 1.60 14.33
C THR A 139 -13.63 1.61 14.02
N GLU A 140 -12.87 0.72 14.65
CA GLU A 140 -11.44 0.54 14.31
C GLU A 140 -11.25 0.09 12.85
N THR A 141 -12.19 -0.69 12.34
CA THR A 141 -12.20 -1.10 10.92
C THR A 141 -12.32 0.10 9.98
N ASP A 142 -13.21 1.05 10.30
CA ASP A 142 -13.34 2.29 9.53
C ASP A 142 -12.05 3.12 9.60
N ARG A 143 -11.43 3.17 10.78
CA ARG A 143 -10.17 3.87 11.00
C ARG A 143 -9.04 3.30 10.14
N GLU A 144 -8.89 1.98 10.13
CA GLU A 144 -7.89 1.30 9.30
C GLU A 144 -8.16 1.46 7.79
N ALA A 145 -9.42 1.43 7.37
CA ALA A 145 -9.79 1.67 5.99
C ALA A 145 -9.43 3.10 5.56
N LEU A 146 -9.75 4.09 6.41
CA LEU A 146 -9.43 5.48 6.16
C LEU A 146 -7.90 5.75 6.22
N PHE A 147 -7.19 5.09 7.11
CA PHE A 147 -5.72 5.16 7.17
C PHE A 147 -5.06 4.66 5.89
N ARG A 148 -5.58 3.58 5.29
CA ARG A 148 -5.10 3.11 3.97
C ARG A 148 -5.32 4.15 2.87
N GLN A 149 -6.48 4.79 2.84
CA GLN A 149 -6.77 5.87 1.89
C GLN A 149 -5.85 7.08 2.11
N PHE A 150 -5.61 7.44 3.36
CA PHE A 150 -4.68 8.51 3.73
C PHE A 150 -3.27 8.24 3.24
N LYS A 151 -2.75 7.00 3.39
CA LYS A 151 -1.42 6.64 2.87
C LYS A 151 -1.33 6.73 1.35
N ALA A 152 -2.37 6.33 0.64
CA ALA A 152 -2.42 6.48 -0.82
C ALA A 152 -2.40 7.97 -1.24
N TRP A 153 -3.14 8.80 -0.54
CA TRP A 153 -3.15 10.24 -0.76
C TRP A 153 -1.81 10.93 -0.42
N GLU A 154 -1.15 10.56 0.68
CA GLU A 154 0.20 11.06 1.00
C GLU A 154 1.21 10.73 -0.10
N ALA A 155 1.18 9.50 -0.62
CA ALA A 155 2.04 9.07 -1.70
C ALA A 155 1.81 9.89 -2.99
N GLU A 156 0.56 10.20 -3.31
CA GLU A 156 0.23 11.05 -4.47
C GLU A 156 0.73 12.49 -4.29
N ARG A 157 0.60 13.07 -3.10
CA ARG A 157 1.15 14.40 -2.79
C ARG A 157 2.66 14.46 -2.86
N GLY A 158 3.33 13.43 -2.34
CA GLY A 158 4.79 13.32 -2.42
C GLY A 158 5.29 13.29 -3.86
N ALA A 159 4.63 12.54 -4.73
CA ALA A 159 4.95 12.49 -6.16
C ALA A 159 4.75 13.84 -6.86
N LYS A 160 3.67 14.56 -6.54
CA LYS A 160 3.40 15.91 -7.09
C LYS A 160 4.41 16.95 -6.60
N ALA A 161 4.89 16.86 -5.36
CA ALA A 161 5.90 17.74 -4.81
C ALA A 161 7.27 17.54 -5.48
N GLN A 162 7.66 16.29 -5.74
CA GLN A 162 8.90 15.96 -6.44
C GLN A 162 8.88 16.37 -7.91
N ALA A 163 7.74 16.25 -8.60
CA ALA A 163 7.58 16.71 -9.99
C ALA A 163 7.65 18.23 -10.13
N ARG A 164 7.49 18.97 -9.04
CA ARG A 164 7.56 20.44 -8.97
C ARG A 164 8.93 20.99 -8.55
N ALA A 165 9.83 20.13 -8.10
CA ALA A 165 11.18 20.52 -7.75
C ALA A 165 11.97 20.89 -9.03
N PRO A 166 12.64 22.05 -9.08
CA PRO A 166 13.44 22.43 -10.24
C PRO A 166 14.60 21.44 -10.40
N THR A 167 14.80 20.98 -11.62
CA THR A 167 15.96 20.16 -11.99
C THR A 167 17.24 20.91 -11.62
N PRO A 168 18.19 20.31 -10.90
CA PRO A 168 19.46 20.95 -10.63
C PRO A 168 20.18 21.19 -11.96
N THR A 169 20.38 22.45 -12.30
CA THR A 169 21.17 22.87 -13.46
C THR A 169 22.61 22.44 -13.19
N SER A 170 23.09 21.43 -13.89
CA SER A 170 24.50 21.06 -13.89
C SER A 170 25.30 22.21 -14.51
N ARG A 171 26.16 22.80 -13.72
CA ARG A 171 27.29 23.59 -14.19
C ARG A 171 28.50 22.71 -14.39
#